data_0d9b43d2d84d3e199eabc2c0f5153829
#
_entry.id   0d9b43d2d84d3e199eabc2c0f5153829
#
_cell.length_a   1.000
_cell.length_b   1.000
_cell.length_c   1.000
_cell.angle_alpha   90.00
_cell.angle_beta   90.00
_cell.angle_gamma   90.00
#
_symmetry.space_group_name_H-M   'P 1'
#
loop_
_entity.id
_entity.type
_entity.pdbx_description
1 polymer ?
#
loop_
_entity_poly.entity_id
_entity_poly.type
_entity_poly.pdbx_seq_one_letter_code
_entity_poly.pdbx_strand_id
1 'polypeptide(L)'
;MCGIVGMIGNSPVNQDIYDALLLLQHRGQDSTGMATAEAGGHLHTFRARGQVREVVRTRDMRSLLGNVGLGHVRYATRGAASSEEEQQPFYVNSPYGITLVHNGNLTNTRELTEELRDRDRRHVNSSSDTELLLNVLASELQATTGPTDLTPESVFSAVSATSRRIEGAYAVVALIAHHGLLAFRDPFGIRPMVLGRRHPTPAQLEVRPDAHDEWVVASESLVLENGNYELVRELAPGEAVFITPEGKLHSSRCAESPKLMPCSFEYVYLARPDSVMNGISVYDSRLRMGARLAKTIAEHMPVQDVDVVMPIPDSARPSAMEVAKVLDIDYREGFFKNRYVGRTFIMPGQAVRKKSVRQKLNAMSTEFKGKHVLLVDDSIVRGTTSSQIIEMARAAGARKVTFASAAPPIRHPHVYGINIPTESELIAHGRTIPEICELLGADHLIYQEVEDLEAAIMDGQTDQRLDGLDLSCFTGEYITGTVTQEYLDWVADAQES
;
A
#
# COMPACT_ATOMS: atom_id res chain seq x y z
N MET A 1 2.39 4.88 -0.79
CA MET A 1 2.03 3.51 -1.14
C MET A 1 0.95 3.53 -2.18
N CYS A 2 0.95 2.59 -3.13
CA CYS A 2 0.06 2.65 -4.29
C CYS A 2 -0.94 1.49 -4.30
N GLY A 3 -2.02 1.63 -5.08
CA GLY A 3 -2.91 0.54 -5.44
C GLY A 3 -2.73 0.22 -6.91
N ILE A 4 -2.56 -1.06 -7.22
CA ILE A 4 -2.40 -1.55 -8.60
C ILE A 4 -3.42 -2.64 -8.91
N VAL A 5 -3.79 -2.71 -10.18
CA VAL A 5 -4.66 -3.74 -10.74
C VAL A 5 -4.25 -4.05 -12.16
N GLY A 6 -4.38 -5.31 -12.56
CA GLY A 6 -4.25 -5.76 -13.95
C GLY A 6 -5.35 -6.76 -14.26
N MET A 7 -5.90 -6.70 -15.48
CA MET A 7 -7.04 -7.53 -15.88
C MET A 7 -6.90 -8.04 -17.31
N ILE A 8 -7.37 -9.28 -17.51
CA ILE A 8 -7.66 -9.85 -18.82
C ILE A 8 -9.11 -10.34 -18.82
N GLY A 9 -9.87 -9.91 -19.81
CA GLY A 9 -11.30 -10.25 -19.92
C GLY A 9 -11.74 -10.63 -21.33
N ASN A 10 -12.94 -11.17 -21.42
CA ASN A 10 -13.60 -11.45 -22.68
C ASN A 10 -14.26 -10.22 -23.34
N SER A 11 -14.31 -9.09 -22.62
CA SER A 11 -14.87 -7.81 -23.04
C SER A 11 -13.95 -6.68 -22.61
N PRO A 12 -14.16 -5.42 -23.04
CA PRO A 12 -13.35 -4.28 -22.63
C PRO A 12 -13.29 -4.15 -21.11
N VAL A 13 -12.06 -4.11 -20.55
CA VAL A 13 -11.79 -4.14 -19.10
C VAL A 13 -11.75 -2.74 -18.44
N ASN A 14 -11.93 -1.68 -19.20
CA ASN A 14 -11.81 -0.32 -18.73
C ASN A 14 -12.73 -0.01 -17.53
N GLN A 15 -14.00 -0.47 -17.55
CA GLN A 15 -14.94 -0.26 -16.46
C GLN A 15 -14.53 -1.05 -15.21
N ASP A 16 -14.17 -2.32 -15.37
CA ASP A 16 -13.75 -3.18 -14.26
C ASP A 16 -12.47 -2.60 -13.58
N ILE A 17 -11.53 -2.07 -14.37
CA ILE A 17 -10.33 -1.39 -13.85
C ILE A 17 -10.73 -0.11 -13.09
N TYR A 18 -11.63 0.71 -13.65
CA TYR A 18 -12.11 1.94 -12.99
C TYR A 18 -12.74 1.62 -11.63
N ASP A 19 -13.61 0.62 -11.56
CA ASP A 19 -14.29 0.20 -10.34
C ASP A 19 -13.29 -0.37 -9.31
N ALA A 20 -12.31 -1.16 -9.75
CA ALA A 20 -11.22 -1.66 -8.92
C ALA A 20 -10.38 -0.51 -8.32
N LEU A 21 -10.05 0.50 -9.12
CA LEU A 21 -9.29 1.65 -8.65
C LEU A 21 -10.08 2.51 -7.65
N LEU A 22 -11.39 2.62 -7.78
CA LEU A 22 -12.25 3.24 -6.76
C LEU A 22 -12.17 2.51 -5.42
N LEU A 23 -12.16 1.18 -5.44
CA LEU A 23 -11.99 0.36 -4.24
C LEU A 23 -10.59 0.53 -3.62
N LEU A 24 -9.56 0.68 -4.45
CA LEU A 24 -8.18 0.86 -4.04
C LEU A 24 -7.81 2.33 -3.74
N GLN A 25 -8.76 3.28 -3.83
CA GLN A 25 -8.49 4.71 -3.70
C GLN A 25 -7.86 5.11 -2.34
N HIS A 26 -8.10 4.33 -1.28
CA HIS A 26 -7.49 4.54 0.03
C HIS A 26 -5.97 4.37 0.01
N ARG A 27 -5.43 3.60 -0.95
CA ARG A 27 -3.99 3.36 -1.13
C ARG A 27 -3.28 4.54 -1.81
N GLY A 28 -3.98 5.36 -2.58
CA GLY A 28 -3.38 6.52 -3.25
C GLY A 28 -4.41 7.53 -3.72
N GLN A 29 -4.09 8.82 -3.62
CA GLN A 29 -5.01 9.92 -3.96
C GLN A 29 -4.33 11.04 -4.77
N ASP A 30 -3.04 10.91 -5.08
CA ASP A 30 -2.25 11.97 -5.72
C ASP A 30 -2.42 11.97 -7.25
N SER A 31 -2.46 10.78 -7.84
CA SER A 31 -2.76 10.62 -9.27
C SER A 31 -3.43 9.28 -9.56
N THR A 32 -4.10 9.23 -10.70
CA THR A 32 -4.78 8.06 -11.25
C THR A 32 -4.26 7.78 -12.64
N GLY A 33 -4.00 6.51 -12.95
CA GLY A 33 -3.62 6.10 -14.29
C GLY A 33 -4.24 4.78 -14.69
N MET A 34 -4.51 4.63 -15.97
CA MET A 34 -5.05 3.43 -16.60
C MET A 34 -4.38 3.20 -17.96
N ALA A 35 -4.19 1.95 -18.33
CA ALA A 35 -3.82 1.60 -19.69
C ALA A 35 -4.56 0.34 -20.12
N THR A 36 -4.93 0.29 -21.40
CA THR A 36 -5.57 -0.88 -22.02
C THR A 36 -4.93 -1.20 -23.36
N ALA A 37 -5.05 -2.45 -23.80
CA ALA A 37 -4.58 -2.93 -25.09
C ALA A 37 -5.70 -3.63 -25.86
N GLU A 38 -5.83 -3.28 -27.14
CA GLU A 38 -6.64 -4.01 -28.11
C GLU A 38 -5.92 -5.27 -28.59
N ALA A 39 -6.67 -6.23 -29.15
CA ALA A 39 -6.10 -7.43 -29.76
C ALA A 39 -5.06 -7.13 -30.86
N GLY A 40 -5.21 -5.98 -31.54
CA GLY A 40 -4.22 -5.47 -32.51
C GLY A 40 -2.96 -4.85 -31.90
N GLY A 41 -2.78 -4.92 -30.57
CA GLY A 41 -1.61 -4.41 -29.84
C GLY A 41 -1.57 -2.89 -29.65
N HIS A 42 -2.61 -2.16 -30.09
CA HIS A 42 -2.67 -0.73 -29.83
C HIS A 42 -2.91 -0.45 -28.35
N LEU A 43 -2.04 0.39 -27.77
CA LEU A 43 -2.07 0.77 -26.35
C LEU A 43 -2.76 2.12 -26.18
N HIS A 44 -3.73 2.16 -25.28
CA HIS A 44 -4.39 3.38 -24.84
C HIS A 44 -3.98 3.69 -23.41
N THR A 45 -3.58 4.92 -23.14
CA THR A 45 -3.11 5.33 -21.80
C THR A 45 -3.81 6.61 -21.34
N PHE A 46 -4.21 6.62 -20.10
CA PHE A 46 -4.74 7.76 -19.37
C PHE A 46 -3.94 7.98 -18.09
N ARG A 47 -3.55 9.21 -17.81
CA ARG A 47 -2.90 9.64 -16.57
C ARG A 47 -3.40 11.01 -16.18
N ALA A 48 -3.73 11.21 -14.91
CA ALA A 48 -4.11 12.51 -14.39
C ALA A 48 -3.86 12.64 -12.89
N ARG A 49 -3.62 13.86 -12.42
CA ARG A 49 -3.52 14.17 -10.99
C ARG A 49 -4.90 14.21 -10.35
N GLY A 50 -5.07 13.53 -9.23
CA GLY A 50 -6.30 13.49 -8.44
C GLY A 50 -6.91 12.10 -8.35
N GLN A 51 -8.04 12.04 -7.66
CA GLN A 51 -8.74 10.80 -7.39
C GLN A 51 -9.48 10.29 -8.63
N VAL A 52 -9.68 8.98 -8.72
CA VAL A 52 -10.32 8.29 -9.86
C VAL A 52 -11.61 9.00 -10.29
N ARG A 53 -12.54 9.22 -9.35
CA ARG A 53 -13.84 9.85 -9.62
C ARG A 53 -13.72 11.30 -10.13
N GLU A 54 -12.67 11.99 -9.74
CA GLU A 54 -12.49 13.42 -10.07
C GLU A 54 -11.89 13.59 -11.46
N VAL A 55 -11.00 12.69 -11.87
CA VAL A 55 -10.17 12.89 -13.07
C VAL A 55 -10.61 12.05 -14.26
N VAL A 56 -11.08 10.82 -14.04
CA VAL A 56 -11.51 9.95 -15.14
C VAL A 56 -12.91 10.34 -15.61
N ARG A 57 -13.02 10.79 -16.85
CA ARG A 57 -14.27 11.25 -17.46
C ARG A 57 -14.80 10.20 -18.44
N THR A 58 -16.08 10.29 -18.78
CA THR A 58 -16.72 9.39 -19.76
C THR A 58 -16.00 9.36 -21.11
N ARG A 59 -15.42 10.50 -21.54
CA ARG A 59 -14.63 10.57 -22.78
C ARG A 59 -13.37 9.70 -22.70
N ASP A 60 -12.70 9.72 -21.52
CA ASP A 60 -11.46 8.98 -21.29
C ASP A 60 -11.75 7.48 -21.23
N MET A 61 -12.84 7.08 -20.58
CA MET A 61 -13.34 5.70 -20.58
C MET A 61 -13.63 5.17 -21.98
N ARG A 62 -14.19 6.00 -22.86
CA ARG A 62 -14.47 5.62 -24.27
C ARG A 62 -13.22 5.46 -25.11
N SER A 63 -12.11 6.07 -24.72
CA SER A 63 -10.83 5.94 -25.43
C SER A 63 -9.98 4.75 -24.94
N LEU A 64 -10.26 4.21 -23.77
CA LEU A 64 -9.55 3.05 -23.19
C LEU A 64 -10.17 1.75 -23.71
N LEU A 65 -9.85 1.40 -24.95
CA LEU A 65 -10.36 0.21 -25.62
C LEU A 65 -9.45 -1.00 -25.35
N GLY A 66 -10.04 -2.19 -25.35
CA GLY A 66 -9.29 -3.44 -25.25
C GLY A 66 -9.65 -4.30 -24.04
N ASN A 67 -9.28 -5.57 -24.15
CA ASN A 67 -9.65 -6.63 -23.21
C ASN A 67 -8.53 -6.97 -22.23
N VAL A 68 -7.37 -6.34 -22.35
CA VAL A 68 -6.25 -6.43 -21.43
C VAL A 68 -5.96 -5.03 -20.93
N GLY A 69 -5.73 -4.88 -19.63
CA GLY A 69 -5.44 -3.56 -19.11
C GLY A 69 -4.87 -3.59 -17.68
N LEU A 70 -4.41 -2.42 -17.25
CA LEU A 70 -3.90 -2.19 -15.91
C LEU A 70 -4.30 -0.81 -15.39
N GLY A 71 -4.24 -0.65 -14.08
CA GLY A 71 -4.58 0.59 -13.42
C GLY A 71 -3.75 0.84 -12.18
N HIS A 72 -3.65 2.13 -11.81
CA HIS A 72 -2.83 2.62 -10.72
C HIS A 72 -3.48 3.80 -10.00
N VAL A 73 -3.44 3.80 -8.67
CA VAL A 73 -3.67 4.97 -7.82
C VAL A 73 -2.40 5.25 -7.02
N ARG A 74 -1.86 6.46 -7.19
CA ARG A 74 -0.55 6.86 -6.66
C ARG A 74 -0.67 7.51 -5.28
N TYR A 75 0.22 7.08 -4.40
CA TYR A 75 0.62 7.81 -3.22
C TYR A 75 2.13 8.10 -3.34
N ALA A 76 2.50 9.37 -3.42
CA ALA A 76 3.89 9.75 -3.63
C ALA A 76 4.77 9.29 -2.46
N THR A 77 5.74 8.43 -2.77
CA THR A 77 6.75 7.94 -1.81
C THR A 77 8.09 8.61 -2.04
N ARG A 78 8.41 8.93 -3.29
CA ARG A 78 9.58 9.67 -3.76
C ARG A 78 9.16 10.67 -4.82
N GLY A 79 9.96 11.73 -5.01
CA GLY A 79 9.71 12.78 -5.98
C GLY A 79 8.59 13.74 -5.57
N ALA A 80 8.43 14.81 -6.31
CA ALA A 80 7.38 15.77 -6.06
C ALA A 80 6.01 15.16 -6.38
N ALA A 81 5.08 15.15 -5.42
CA ALA A 81 3.68 14.78 -5.65
C ALA A 81 3.04 15.60 -6.79
N SER A 82 3.69 16.70 -7.18
CA SER A 82 3.29 17.62 -8.23
C SER A 82 3.82 17.27 -9.64
N SER A 83 4.79 16.32 -9.75
CA SER A 83 5.38 15.98 -11.06
C SER A 83 4.42 15.15 -11.92
N GLU A 84 4.11 15.63 -13.11
CA GLU A 84 3.34 14.88 -14.11
C GLU A 84 4.15 13.71 -14.69
N GLU A 85 5.46 13.83 -14.71
CA GLU A 85 6.38 12.84 -15.26
C GLU A 85 6.43 11.57 -14.43
N GLU A 86 6.06 11.65 -13.15
CA GLU A 86 6.08 10.51 -12.22
C GLU A 86 4.75 9.75 -12.13
N GLN A 87 3.76 10.15 -12.95
CA GLN A 87 2.47 9.46 -12.97
C GLN A 87 2.59 8.12 -13.70
N GLN A 88 2.10 7.08 -13.08
CA GLN A 88 2.00 5.75 -13.70
C GLN A 88 0.65 5.60 -14.45
N PRO A 89 0.59 4.72 -15.48
CA PRO A 89 1.63 3.79 -15.93
C PRO A 89 2.75 4.44 -16.75
N PHE A 90 3.96 3.89 -16.65
CA PHE A 90 5.07 4.21 -17.54
C PHE A 90 5.03 3.35 -18.81
N TYR A 91 5.68 3.82 -19.88
CA TYR A 91 5.70 3.15 -21.18
C TYR A 91 7.08 3.17 -21.82
N VAL A 92 7.46 2.04 -22.42
CA VAL A 92 8.60 1.93 -23.34
C VAL A 92 8.16 1.21 -24.62
N ASN A 93 8.75 1.59 -25.76
CA ASN A 93 8.39 1.02 -27.07
C ASN A 93 9.26 -0.19 -27.49
N SER A 94 10.43 -0.38 -26.86
CA SER A 94 11.39 -1.41 -27.23
C SER A 94 11.78 -2.28 -26.02
N PRO A 95 11.91 -3.62 -26.19
CA PRO A 95 11.78 -4.42 -27.42
C PRO A 95 10.33 -4.65 -27.86
N TYR A 96 9.38 -4.52 -26.95
CA TYR A 96 7.94 -4.61 -27.16
C TYR A 96 7.28 -3.33 -26.60
N GLY A 97 6.11 -2.97 -27.04
CA GLY A 97 5.32 -1.95 -26.36
C GLY A 97 4.96 -2.45 -24.95
N ILE A 98 5.64 -1.91 -23.93
CA ILE A 98 5.43 -2.33 -22.53
C ILE A 98 4.92 -1.12 -21.74
N THR A 99 3.78 -1.31 -21.07
CA THR A 99 3.30 -0.37 -20.06
C THR A 99 3.26 -1.03 -18.70
N LEU A 100 3.68 -0.30 -17.64
CA LEU A 100 3.94 -0.88 -16.33
C LEU A 100 3.46 0.02 -15.20
N VAL A 101 2.92 -0.61 -14.16
CA VAL A 101 2.60 0.01 -12.86
C VAL A 101 3.29 -0.75 -11.73
N HIS A 102 3.65 -0.02 -10.69
CA HIS A 102 4.44 -0.52 -9.57
C HIS A 102 3.88 0.00 -8.24
N ASN A 103 3.81 -0.88 -7.26
CA ASN A 103 3.61 -0.56 -5.85
C ASN A 103 4.81 -1.05 -5.06
N GLY A 104 5.59 -0.12 -4.51
CA GLY A 104 6.80 -0.42 -3.77
C GLY A 104 7.77 0.74 -3.75
N ASN A 105 9.05 0.43 -3.57
CA ASN A 105 10.17 1.35 -3.72
C ASN A 105 11.47 0.56 -3.89
N LEU A 106 12.26 0.94 -4.89
CA LEU A 106 13.59 0.39 -5.10
C LEU A 106 14.63 1.15 -4.26
N THR A 107 15.57 0.41 -3.69
CA THR A 107 16.59 0.97 -2.81
C THR A 107 17.94 1.23 -3.51
N ASN A 108 18.17 0.65 -4.69
CA ASN A 108 19.40 0.80 -5.47
C ASN A 108 19.23 1.66 -6.74
N THR A 109 18.43 2.71 -6.66
CA THR A 109 18.07 3.54 -7.84
C THR A 109 19.27 4.29 -8.45
N ARG A 110 20.30 4.62 -7.67
CA ARG A 110 21.51 5.30 -8.16
C ARG A 110 22.30 4.38 -9.08
N GLU A 111 22.61 3.19 -8.59
CA GLU A 111 23.34 2.15 -9.29
C GLU A 111 22.62 1.75 -10.59
N LEU A 112 21.29 1.55 -10.50
CA LEU A 112 20.46 1.24 -11.67
C LEU A 112 20.46 2.35 -12.72
N THR A 113 20.47 3.61 -12.31
CA THR A 113 20.53 4.75 -13.24
C THR A 113 21.86 4.74 -14.04
N GLU A 114 22.96 4.47 -13.37
CA GLU A 114 24.28 4.35 -14.01
C GLU A 114 24.35 3.14 -14.94
N GLU A 115 23.88 1.98 -14.48
CA GLU A 115 23.84 0.77 -15.32
C GLU A 115 22.99 0.95 -16.59
N LEU A 116 21.78 1.51 -16.45
CA LEU A 116 20.90 1.75 -17.59
C LEU A 116 21.53 2.69 -18.61
N ARG A 117 22.20 3.75 -18.15
CA ARG A 117 22.88 4.70 -19.04
C ARG A 117 24.10 4.07 -19.73
N ASP A 118 24.97 3.43 -18.96
CA ASP A 118 26.32 3.07 -19.43
C ASP A 118 26.35 1.68 -20.09
N ARG A 119 25.61 0.71 -19.56
CA ARG A 119 25.52 -0.67 -20.05
C ARG A 119 24.40 -0.85 -21.05
N ASP A 120 23.16 -0.47 -20.66
CA ASP A 120 21.96 -0.80 -21.43
C ASP A 120 21.63 0.27 -22.48
N ARG A 121 22.30 1.44 -22.43
CA ARG A 121 22.10 2.58 -23.36
C ARG A 121 20.66 3.09 -23.35
N ARG A 122 20.02 3.08 -22.18
CA ARG A 122 18.65 3.55 -21.98
C ARG A 122 18.63 4.90 -21.26
N HIS A 123 17.80 5.79 -21.75
CA HIS A 123 17.55 7.08 -21.13
C HIS A 123 16.38 6.99 -20.16
N VAL A 124 16.50 7.61 -18.99
CA VAL A 124 15.47 7.74 -17.96
C VAL A 124 15.16 9.23 -17.81
N ASN A 125 13.88 9.58 -17.89
CA ASN A 125 13.45 10.97 -17.95
C ASN A 125 12.92 11.51 -16.61
N SER A 126 12.52 10.61 -15.69
CA SER A 126 11.98 10.98 -14.37
C SER A 126 12.85 10.50 -13.23
N SER A 127 12.55 10.95 -12.00
CA SER A 127 13.18 10.44 -10.78
C SER A 127 12.47 9.19 -10.22
N SER A 128 11.48 8.66 -10.94
CA SER A 128 10.69 7.52 -10.50
C SER A 128 11.46 6.20 -10.62
N ASP A 129 11.51 5.45 -9.54
CA ASP A 129 12.02 4.08 -9.51
C ASP A 129 11.26 3.14 -10.45
N THR A 130 9.99 3.43 -10.72
CA THR A 130 9.15 2.67 -11.67
C THR A 130 9.66 2.78 -13.09
N GLU A 131 10.17 3.94 -13.52
CA GLU A 131 10.76 4.09 -14.85
C GLU A 131 12.06 3.31 -14.97
N LEU A 132 12.88 3.29 -13.90
CA LEU A 132 14.09 2.46 -13.82
C LEU A 132 13.72 0.98 -13.94
N LEU A 133 12.77 0.50 -13.13
CA LEU A 133 12.30 -0.88 -13.15
C LEU A 133 11.81 -1.30 -14.54
N LEU A 134 10.99 -0.47 -15.18
CA LEU A 134 10.49 -0.72 -16.53
C LEU A 134 11.63 -0.86 -17.55
N ASN A 135 12.62 0.03 -17.48
CA ASN A 135 13.77 -0.01 -18.39
C ASN A 135 14.68 -1.20 -18.15
N VAL A 136 14.88 -1.63 -16.88
CA VAL A 136 15.59 -2.87 -16.55
C VAL A 136 14.87 -4.07 -17.12
N LEU A 137 13.54 -4.21 -16.88
CA LEU A 137 12.73 -5.30 -17.42
C LEU A 137 12.78 -5.34 -18.97
N ALA A 138 12.67 -4.19 -19.60
CA ALA A 138 12.74 -4.10 -21.07
C ALA A 138 14.14 -4.49 -21.61
N SER A 139 15.22 -4.16 -20.90
CA SER A 139 16.56 -4.58 -21.27
C SER A 139 16.73 -6.09 -21.14
N GLU A 140 16.26 -6.69 -20.05
CA GLU A 140 16.33 -8.13 -19.82
C GLU A 140 15.43 -8.91 -20.78
N LEU A 141 14.24 -8.41 -21.13
CA LEU A 141 13.40 -9.00 -22.17
C LEU A 141 14.11 -8.99 -23.53
N GLN A 142 14.80 -7.91 -23.87
CA GLN A 142 15.58 -7.83 -25.12
C GLN A 142 16.74 -8.83 -25.14
N ALA A 143 17.36 -9.08 -23.99
CA ALA A 143 18.48 -10.00 -23.87
C ALA A 143 18.06 -11.48 -23.89
N THR A 144 16.88 -11.80 -23.35
CA THR A 144 16.41 -13.18 -23.21
C THR A 144 15.55 -13.66 -24.38
N THR A 145 14.92 -12.75 -25.11
CA THR A 145 14.17 -13.06 -26.34
C THR A 145 15.08 -12.93 -27.54
N GLY A 146 15.53 -14.03 -28.06
CA GLY A 146 16.28 -14.04 -29.34
C GLY A 146 15.41 -13.55 -30.53
N PRO A 147 15.73 -13.95 -31.78
CA PRO A 147 14.92 -13.60 -32.95
C PRO A 147 13.56 -14.32 -33.03
N THR A 148 13.21 -15.09 -32.02
CA THR A 148 11.94 -15.83 -31.90
C THR A 148 10.92 -15.01 -31.10
N ASP A 149 9.63 -15.39 -31.24
CA ASP A 149 8.52 -14.79 -30.52
C ASP A 149 8.69 -14.91 -28.99
N LEU A 150 8.11 -13.96 -28.27
CA LEU A 150 8.07 -13.94 -26.81
C LEU A 150 7.34 -15.18 -26.27
N THR A 151 8.01 -15.98 -25.46
CA THR A 151 7.43 -17.15 -24.80
C THR A 151 7.31 -16.93 -23.29
N PRO A 152 6.43 -17.65 -22.58
CA PRO A 152 6.37 -17.57 -21.12
C PRO A 152 7.72 -17.81 -20.45
N GLU A 153 8.52 -18.75 -20.96
CA GLU A 153 9.84 -19.09 -20.45
C GLU A 153 10.82 -17.93 -20.59
N SER A 154 10.80 -17.23 -21.75
CA SER A 154 11.66 -16.05 -21.97
C SER A 154 11.24 -14.88 -21.08
N VAL A 155 9.93 -14.69 -20.83
CA VAL A 155 9.40 -13.70 -19.89
C VAL A 155 9.89 -13.99 -18.47
N PHE A 156 9.77 -15.25 -17.99
CA PHE A 156 10.24 -15.62 -16.66
C PHE A 156 11.76 -15.52 -16.52
N SER A 157 12.51 -15.82 -17.57
CA SER A 157 13.97 -15.62 -17.59
C SER A 157 14.32 -14.14 -17.45
N ALA A 158 13.60 -13.25 -18.14
CA ALA A 158 13.77 -11.80 -18.04
C ALA A 158 13.40 -11.28 -16.64
N VAL A 159 12.30 -11.76 -16.05
CA VAL A 159 11.94 -11.39 -14.66
C VAL A 159 12.99 -11.87 -13.68
N SER A 160 13.52 -13.10 -13.84
CA SER A 160 14.59 -13.60 -12.99
C SER A 160 15.87 -12.75 -13.10
N ALA A 161 16.22 -12.32 -14.32
CA ALA A 161 17.36 -11.42 -14.54
C ALA A 161 17.11 -10.02 -13.95
N THR A 162 15.90 -9.50 -14.11
CA THR A 162 15.45 -8.23 -13.48
C THR A 162 15.56 -8.30 -11.96
N SER A 163 15.04 -9.38 -11.34
CA SER A 163 15.07 -9.57 -9.88
C SER A 163 16.48 -9.61 -9.28
N ARG A 164 17.50 -10.01 -10.06
CA ARG A 164 18.91 -9.96 -9.62
C ARG A 164 19.53 -8.58 -9.70
N ARG A 165 18.91 -7.64 -10.40
CA ARG A 165 19.42 -6.27 -10.59
C ARG A 165 18.76 -5.27 -9.65
N ILE A 166 17.48 -5.46 -9.37
CA ILE A 166 16.70 -4.52 -8.56
C ILE A 166 16.65 -4.95 -7.09
N GLU A 167 16.77 -3.99 -6.19
CA GLU A 167 16.69 -4.19 -4.74
C GLU A 167 15.55 -3.38 -4.15
N GLY A 168 14.96 -3.87 -3.06
CA GLY A 168 13.85 -3.20 -2.37
C GLY A 168 12.57 -4.02 -2.41
N ALA A 169 11.43 -3.34 -2.31
CA ALA A 169 10.12 -3.96 -2.33
C ALA A 169 9.34 -3.59 -3.59
N TYR A 170 8.73 -4.57 -4.25
CA TYR A 170 7.96 -4.33 -5.45
C TYR A 170 6.84 -5.35 -5.67
N ALA A 171 5.68 -4.83 -6.02
CA ALA A 171 4.61 -5.55 -6.68
C ALA A 171 4.34 -4.85 -8.01
N VAL A 172 4.46 -5.57 -9.11
CA VAL A 172 4.50 -5.02 -10.46
C VAL A 172 3.42 -5.66 -11.33
N VAL A 173 2.75 -4.84 -12.13
CA VAL A 173 1.89 -5.30 -13.22
C VAL A 173 2.35 -4.61 -14.50
N ALA A 174 2.63 -5.41 -15.52
CA ALA A 174 3.04 -4.94 -16.83
C ALA A 174 2.15 -5.53 -17.93
N LEU A 175 1.76 -4.71 -18.89
CA LEU A 175 1.07 -5.12 -20.09
C LEU A 175 2.08 -5.10 -21.23
N ILE A 176 2.26 -6.24 -21.93
CA ILE A 176 3.13 -6.38 -23.07
C ILE A 176 2.23 -6.47 -24.31
N ALA A 177 2.31 -5.48 -25.19
CA ALA A 177 1.47 -5.37 -26.37
C ALA A 177 1.52 -6.67 -27.21
N HIS A 178 0.36 -7.15 -27.65
CA HIS A 178 0.13 -8.43 -28.35
C HIS A 178 0.35 -9.70 -27.53
N HIS A 179 1.03 -9.65 -26.36
CA HIS A 179 1.48 -10.84 -25.65
C HIS A 179 0.74 -11.12 -24.34
N GLY A 180 0.18 -10.10 -23.68
CA GLY A 180 -0.64 -10.28 -22.48
C GLY A 180 -0.20 -9.49 -21.26
N LEU A 181 -0.52 -10.03 -20.09
CA LEU A 181 -0.32 -9.40 -18.79
C LEU A 181 0.72 -10.18 -18.00
N LEU A 182 1.74 -9.46 -17.52
CA LEU A 182 2.77 -9.96 -16.60
C LEU A 182 2.54 -9.34 -15.23
N ALA A 183 2.58 -10.15 -14.17
CA ALA A 183 2.67 -9.64 -12.81
C ALA A 183 3.73 -10.38 -12.02
N PHE A 184 4.49 -9.67 -11.16
CA PHE A 184 5.51 -10.28 -10.33
C PHE A 184 5.74 -9.52 -9.03
N ARG A 185 6.29 -10.20 -8.04
CA ARG A 185 6.42 -9.73 -6.66
C ARG A 185 7.85 -9.90 -6.16
N ASP A 186 8.28 -9.02 -5.26
CA ASP A 186 9.61 -9.06 -4.64
C ASP A 186 9.89 -10.38 -3.88
N PRO A 187 11.20 -10.70 -3.66
CA PRO A 187 11.60 -11.97 -3.02
C PRO A 187 11.11 -12.16 -1.58
N PHE A 188 10.70 -11.10 -0.92
CA PHE A 188 10.17 -11.14 0.46
C PHE A 188 8.65 -11.02 0.52
N GLY A 189 8.00 -10.75 -0.61
CA GLY A 189 6.56 -10.53 -0.62
C GLY A 189 6.12 -9.36 0.25
N ILE A 190 6.94 -8.30 0.33
CA ILE A 190 6.69 -7.12 1.18
C ILE A 190 5.40 -6.42 0.76
N ARG A 191 5.23 -6.22 -0.56
CA ARG A 191 4.00 -5.62 -1.09
C ARG A 191 2.98 -6.69 -1.46
N PRO A 192 1.69 -6.46 -1.15
CA PRO A 192 0.65 -7.45 -1.39
C PRO A 192 0.29 -7.56 -2.88
N MET A 193 -0.07 -8.75 -3.31
CA MET A 193 -0.63 -9.02 -4.63
C MET A 193 -1.45 -10.32 -4.63
N VAL A 194 -2.70 -10.23 -5.03
CA VAL A 194 -3.65 -11.35 -5.14
C VAL A 194 -3.97 -11.65 -6.59
N LEU A 195 -4.24 -12.93 -6.89
CA LEU A 195 -4.68 -13.43 -8.19
C LEU A 195 -6.10 -13.97 -8.08
N GLY A 196 -6.99 -13.46 -8.91
CA GLY A 196 -8.38 -13.90 -9.01
C GLY A 196 -8.73 -14.38 -10.41
N ARG A 197 -9.73 -15.24 -10.48
CA ARG A 197 -10.26 -15.82 -11.71
C ARG A 197 -11.78 -15.71 -11.75
N ARG A 198 -12.34 -15.49 -12.94
CA ARG A 198 -13.76 -15.54 -13.21
C ARG A 198 -14.01 -16.42 -14.42
N HIS A 199 -14.78 -17.50 -14.25
CA HIS A 199 -15.15 -18.38 -15.33
C HIS A 199 -16.23 -17.74 -16.22
N PRO A 200 -16.21 -17.98 -17.54
CA PRO A 200 -17.30 -17.56 -18.39
C PRO A 200 -18.59 -18.29 -18.02
N THR A 201 -19.69 -17.56 -17.99
CA THR A 201 -21.01 -18.13 -17.71
C THR A 201 -21.51 -18.97 -18.91
N PRO A 202 -22.43 -19.94 -18.70
CA PRO A 202 -23.02 -20.70 -19.81
C PRO A 202 -23.63 -19.80 -20.90
N ALA A 203 -24.29 -18.70 -20.51
CA ALA A 203 -24.86 -17.75 -21.46
C ALA A 203 -23.77 -17.01 -22.29
N GLN A 204 -22.64 -16.71 -21.68
CA GLN A 204 -21.50 -16.14 -22.42
C GLN A 204 -20.91 -17.14 -23.42
N LEU A 205 -20.80 -18.42 -23.04
CA LEU A 205 -20.29 -19.48 -23.91
C LEU A 205 -21.25 -19.77 -25.07
N GLU A 206 -22.56 -19.61 -24.91
CA GLU A 206 -23.52 -19.71 -26.03
C GLU A 206 -23.33 -18.61 -27.07
N VAL A 207 -23.00 -17.39 -26.65
CA VAL A 207 -22.78 -16.23 -27.54
C VAL A 207 -21.35 -16.20 -28.09
N ARG A 208 -20.40 -16.59 -27.27
CA ARG A 208 -18.96 -16.62 -27.57
C ARG A 208 -18.36 -17.93 -27.09
N PRO A 209 -18.35 -18.98 -27.99
CA PRO A 209 -17.84 -20.31 -27.65
C PRO A 209 -16.34 -20.33 -27.31
N ASP A 210 -15.59 -19.32 -27.74
CA ASP A 210 -14.16 -19.11 -27.49
C ASP A 210 -13.86 -18.31 -26.23
N ALA A 211 -14.89 -17.95 -25.41
CA ALA A 211 -14.69 -17.26 -24.16
C ALA A 211 -13.82 -18.10 -23.21
N HIS A 212 -12.84 -17.45 -22.64
CA HIS A 212 -11.84 -18.03 -21.74
C HIS A 212 -12.03 -17.54 -20.31
N ASP A 213 -11.27 -18.11 -19.36
CA ASP A 213 -11.17 -17.59 -18.00
C ASP A 213 -10.68 -16.16 -18.01
N GLU A 214 -11.36 -15.30 -17.26
CA GLU A 214 -10.97 -13.92 -17.05
C GLU A 214 -10.11 -13.83 -15.78
N TRP A 215 -9.08 -13.00 -15.82
CA TRP A 215 -8.10 -12.92 -14.75
C TRP A 215 -7.94 -11.51 -14.22
N VAL A 216 -7.71 -11.41 -12.91
CA VAL A 216 -7.37 -10.18 -12.24
C VAL A 216 -6.18 -10.39 -11.30
N VAL A 217 -5.25 -9.45 -11.31
CA VAL A 217 -4.23 -9.29 -10.26
C VAL A 217 -4.45 -7.93 -9.60
N ALA A 218 -4.40 -7.87 -8.27
CA ALA A 218 -4.68 -6.64 -7.53
C ALA A 218 -3.90 -6.56 -6.22
N SER A 219 -3.77 -5.36 -5.68
CA SER A 219 -3.14 -5.13 -4.38
C SER A 219 -3.92 -5.73 -3.20
N GLU A 220 -5.25 -5.81 -3.29
CA GLU A 220 -6.10 -6.28 -2.19
C GLU A 220 -7.25 -7.17 -2.67
N SER A 221 -7.65 -8.12 -1.83
CA SER A 221 -8.67 -9.14 -2.10
C SER A 221 -10.07 -8.56 -2.34
N LEU A 222 -10.40 -7.41 -1.75
CA LEU A 222 -11.69 -6.74 -1.92
C LEU A 222 -12.03 -6.41 -3.40
N VAL A 223 -11.02 -6.27 -4.25
CA VAL A 223 -11.20 -6.06 -5.70
C VAL A 223 -11.83 -7.30 -6.35
N LEU A 224 -11.41 -8.48 -5.89
CA LEU A 224 -11.89 -9.76 -6.41
C LEU A 224 -13.36 -9.96 -6.08
N GLU A 225 -13.72 -9.77 -4.82
CA GLU A 225 -15.09 -9.95 -4.33
C GLU A 225 -16.07 -9.04 -5.07
N ASN A 226 -15.73 -7.76 -5.22
CA ASN A 226 -16.60 -6.80 -5.91
C ASN A 226 -16.72 -7.07 -7.42
N GLY A 227 -15.66 -7.62 -8.05
CA GLY A 227 -15.65 -8.00 -9.46
C GLY A 227 -16.23 -9.40 -9.74
N ASN A 228 -16.72 -10.12 -8.72
CA ASN A 228 -17.15 -11.51 -8.79
C ASN A 228 -16.05 -12.46 -9.31
N TYR A 229 -14.80 -12.20 -8.92
CA TYR A 229 -13.69 -13.11 -9.14
C TYR A 229 -13.50 -14.01 -7.92
N GLU A 230 -13.29 -15.30 -8.14
CA GLU A 230 -12.81 -16.20 -7.10
C GLU A 230 -11.34 -15.94 -6.79
N LEU A 231 -10.96 -15.92 -5.50
CA LEU A 231 -9.57 -15.87 -5.10
C LEU A 231 -8.90 -17.20 -5.45
N VAL A 232 -7.95 -17.18 -6.39
CA VAL A 232 -7.14 -18.37 -6.70
C VAL A 232 -6.05 -18.55 -5.65
N ARG A 233 -5.27 -17.50 -5.42
CA ARG A 233 -4.22 -17.41 -4.39
C ARG A 233 -3.61 -16.02 -4.35
N GLU A 234 -2.77 -15.80 -3.39
CA GLU A 234 -1.80 -14.70 -3.45
C GLU A 234 -0.59 -15.11 -4.30
N LEU A 235 0.10 -14.15 -4.89
CA LEU A 235 1.38 -14.42 -5.51
C LEU A 235 2.41 -14.71 -4.42
N ALA A 236 3.16 -15.79 -4.58
CA ALA A 236 4.23 -16.13 -3.66
C ALA A 236 5.39 -15.11 -3.75
N PRO A 237 6.24 -14.98 -2.72
CA PRO A 237 7.46 -14.18 -2.80
C PRO A 237 8.32 -14.60 -3.98
N GLY A 238 8.78 -13.61 -4.77
CA GLY A 238 9.60 -13.82 -5.95
C GLY A 238 8.92 -14.58 -7.09
N GLU A 239 7.59 -14.69 -7.06
CA GLU A 239 6.82 -15.31 -8.13
C GLU A 239 6.47 -14.31 -9.23
N ALA A 240 6.44 -14.81 -10.47
CA ALA A 240 5.86 -14.15 -11.61
C ALA A 240 4.71 -14.99 -12.19
N VAL A 241 3.65 -14.31 -12.64
CA VAL A 241 2.57 -14.88 -13.45
C VAL A 241 2.51 -14.15 -14.79
N PHE A 242 2.32 -14.91 -15.85
CA PHE A 242 2.12 -14.40 -17.20
C PHE A 242 0.84 -14.96 -17.76
N ILE A 243 -0.07 -14.09 -18.20
CA ILE A 243 -1.40 -14.45 -18.68
C ILE A 243 -1.47 -14.01 -20.16
N THR A 244 -1.65 -14.97 -21.06
CA THR A 244 -1.76 -14.67 -22.49
C THR A 244 -3.12 -14.05 -22.83
N PRO A 245 -3.27 -13.38 -23.98
CA PRO A 245 -4.55 -12.79 -24.39
C PRO A 245 -5.71 -13.79 -24.46
N GLU A 246 -5.41 -15.09 -24.65
CA GLU A 246 -6.37 -16.19 -24.65
C GLU A 246 -6.73 -16.69 -23.24
N GLY A 247 -6.32 -15.96 -22.19
CA GLY A 247 -6.62 -16.30 -20.80
C GLY A 247 -5.82 -17.47 -20.22
N LYS A 248 -4.73 -17.89 -20.88
CA LYS A 248 -3.88 -18.97 -20.37
C LYS A 248 -2.89 -18.44 -19.33
N LEU A 249 -3.00 -18.92 -18.11
CA LEU A 249 -2.11 -18.59 -16.99
C LEU A 249 -0.85 -19.45 -17.01
N HIS A 250 0.29 -18.82 -16.92
CA HIS A 250 1.60 -19.41 -16.66
C HIS A 250 2.18 -18.80 -15.38
N SER A 251 2.94 -19.57 -14.60
CA SER A 251 3.62 -19.07 -13.41
C SER A 251 4.98 -19.68 -13.22
N SER A 252 5.90 -18.92 -12.61
CA SER A 252 7.23 -19.39 -12.27
C SER A 252 7.78 -18.63 -11.06
N ARG A 253 8.61 -19.30 -10.28
CA ARG A 253 9.42 -18.66 -9.24
C ARG A 253 10.65 -18.04 -9.89
N CYS A 254 10.80 -16.74 -9.82
CA CYS A 254 11.83 -15.97 -10.50
C CYS A 254 12.92 -15.42 -9.56
N ALA A 255 12.73 -15.51 -8.24
CA ALA A 255 13.72 -15.08 -7.25
C ALA A 255 14.38 -16.26 -6.53
N GLU A 256 15.63 -16.06 -6.11
CA GLU A 256 16.38 -17.00 -5.31
C GLU A 256 16.02 -16.88 -3.82
N SER A 257 15.94 -18.02 -3.10
CA SER A 257 15.71 -18.07 -1.65
C SER A 257 14.58 -17.15 -1.11
N PRO A 258 13.38 -17.17 -1.70
CA PRO A 258 12.31 -16.28 -1.29
C PRO A 258 11.81 -16.60 0.12
N LYS A 259 11.39 -15.56 0.87
CA LYS A 259 10.78 -15.65 2.20
C LYS A 259 9.50 -14.82 2.21
N LEU A 260 8.47 -15.26 2.90
CA LEU A 260 7.23 -14.49 3.02
C LEU A 260 7.28 -13.61 4.29
N MET A 261 7.66 -12.36 4.10
CA MET A 261 7.82 -11.36 5.16
C MET A 261 7.08 -10.05 4.79
N PRO A 262 5.73 -10.06 4.81
CA PRO A 262 4.94 -8.91 4.41
C PRO A 262 5.13 -7.73 5.38
N CYS A 263 4.90 -6.53 4.87
CA CYS A 263 4.95 -5.32 5.67
C CYS A 263 3.86 -5.32 6.76
N SER A 264 4.26 -5.21 8.02
CA SER A 264 3.35 -5.14 9.17
C SER A 264 2.40 -3.95 9.11
N PHE A 265 2.83 -2.84 8.50
CA PHE A 265 2.01 -1.63 8.37
C PHE A 265 0.79 -1.80 7.45
N GLU A 266 0.78 -2.83 6.59
CA GLU A 266 -0.42 -3.20 5.84
C GLU A 266 -1.54 -3.60 6.80
N TYR A 267 -1.25 -4.40 7.82
CA TYR A 267 -2.22 -4.83 8.84
C TYR A 267 -2.58 -3.71 9.81
N VAL A 268 -1.62 -2.88 10.20
CA VAL A 268 -1.85 -1.77 11.14
C VAL A 268 -2.78 -0.72 10.55
N TYR A 269 -2.47 -0.24 9.33
CA TYR A 269 -3.12 0.96 8.79
C TYR A 269 -3.57 0.85 7.33
N LEU A 270 -2.72 0.29 6.44
CA LEU A 270 -2.82 0.58 5.02
C LEU A 270 -3.92 -0.20 4.31
N ALA A 271 -4.00 -1.52 4.55
CA ALA A 271 -5.05 -2.33 3.95
C ALA A 271 -6.42 -2.01 4.55
N ARG A 272 -7.45 -2.17 3.77
CA ARG A 272 -8.83 -2.04 4.29
C ARG A 272 -9.13 -3.17 5.26
N PRO A 273 -9.96 -2.92 6.30
CA PRO A 273 -10.31 -3.96 7.27
C PRO A 273 -11.01 -5.17 6.64
N ASP A 274 -11.75 -4.96 5.55
CA ASP A 274 -12.45 -6.00 4.80
C ASP A 274 -11.54 -6.79 3.83
N SER A 275 -10.22 -6.55 3.82
CA SER A 275 -9.25 -7.31 3.05
C SER A 275 -8.71 -8.51 3.83
N VAL A 276 -8.41 -9.60 3.09
CA VAL A 276 -7.62 -10.74 3.57
C VAL A 276 -6.27 -10.70 2.86
N MET A 277 -5.18 -10.81 3.62
CA MET A 277 -3.82 -10.74 3.11
C MET A 277 -2.99 -11.89 3.71
N ASN A 278 -2.30 -12.64 2.88
CA ASN A 278 -1.54 -13.84 3.28
C ASN A 278 -2.39 -14.82 4.12
N GLY A 279 -3.66 -14.95 3.77
CA GLY A 279 -4.63 -15.75 4.51
C GLY A 279 -5.07 -15.16 5.86
N ILE A 280 -4.65 -13.94 6.20
CA ILE A 280 -4.94 -13.28 7.48
C ILE A 280 -5.96 -12.16 7.27
N SER A 281 -7.07 -12.19 8.01
CA SER A 281 -8.03 -11.09 8.05
C SER A 281 -7.39 -9.84 8.68
N VAL A 282 -7.41 -8.73 7.95
CA VAL A 282 -6.92 -7.43 8.44
C VAL A 282 -7.75 -6.96 9.63
N TYR A 283 -9.07 -7.14 9.57
CA TYR A 283 -9.98 -6.79 10.66
C TYR A 283 -9.65 -7.55 11.95
N ASP A 284 -9.52 -8.87 11.86
CA ASP A 284 -9.22 -9.71 13.03
C ASP A 284 -7.83 -9.42 13.61
N SER A 285 -6.85 -9.09 12.75
CA SER A 285 -5.53 -8.65 13.22
C SER A 285 -5.63 -7.38 14.07
N ARG A 286 -6.44 -6.40 13.64
CA ARG A 286 -6.68 -5.16 14.41
C ARG A 286 -7.44 -5.41 15.71
N LEU A 287 -8.36 -6.38 15.75
CA LEU A 287 -8.98 -6.81 17.01
C LEU A 287 -7.93 -7.42 17.96
N ARG A 288 -7.07 -8.32 17.46
CA ARG A 288 -5.99 -8.91 18.27
C ARG A 288 -4.99 -7.87 18.76
N MET A 289 -4.62 -6.88 17.93
CA MET A 289 -3.82 -5.71 18.35
C MET A 289 -4.49 -4.99 19.52
N GLY A 290 -5.80 -4.73 19.43
CA GLY A 290 -6.57 -4.10 20.52
C GLY A 290 -6.59 -4.93 21.80
N ALA A 291 -6.76 -6.24 21.70
CA ALA A 291 -6.76 -7.13 22.86
C ALA A 291 -5.39 -7.18 23.59
N ARG A 292 -4.29 -7.14 22.84
CA ARG A 292 -2.93 -7.07 23.41
C ARG A 292 -2.65 -5.70 23.99
N LEU A 293 -2.97 -4.62 23.27
CA LEU A 293 -2.85 -3.25 23.78
C LEU A 293 -3.60 -3.05 25.08
N ALA A 294 -4.78 -3.66 25.25
CA ALA A 294 -5.55 -3.57 26.49
C ALA A 294 -4.77 -4.15 27.69
N LYS A 295 -4.03 -5.24 27.50
CA LYS A 295 -3.17 -5.82 28.56
C LYS A 295 -2.05 -4.85 28.93
N THR A 296 -1.35 -4.32 27.94
CA THR A 296 -0.29 -3.33 28.14
C THR A 296 -0.83 -2.08 28.88
N ILE A 297 -2.03 -1.61 28.53
CA ILE A 297 -2.68 -0.49 29.25
C ILE A 297 -2.91 -0.83 30.72
N ALA A 298 -3.45 -2.02 31.01
CA ALA A 298 -3.74 -2.45 32.40
C ALA A 298 -2.48 -2.63 33.25
N GLU A 299 -1.35 -2.95 32.65
CA GLU A 299 -0.06 -3.07 33.32
C GLU A 299 0.58 -1.71 33.64
N HIS A 300 0.31 -0.69 32.83
CA HIS A 300 0.97 0.61 32.96
C HIS A 300 0.16 1.66 33.69
N MET A 301 -1.15 1.46 33.88
CA MET A 301 -2.00 2.44 34.58
C MET A 301 -3.24 1.78 35.22
N PRO A 302 -3.79 2.40 36.30
CA PRO A 302 -5.07 1.98 36.86
C PRO A 302 -6.21 2.31 35.88
N VAL A 303 -6.85 1.26 35.34
CA VAL A 303 -7.93 1.40 34.34
C VAL A 303 -9.26 1.85 34.94
N GLN A 304 -9.44 1.71 36.27
CA GLN A 304 -10.66 2.11 37.01
C GLN A 304 -10.94 3.62 36.95
N ASP A 305 -9.92 4.44 36.68
CA ASP A 305 -10.06 5.89 36.54
C ASP A 305 -10.49 6.32 35.13
N VAL A 306 -10.55 5.40 34.17
CA VAL A 306 -10.93 5.68 32.77
C VAL A 306 -12.46 5.58 32.64
N ASP A 307 -13.08 6.66 32.21
CA ASP A 307 -14.52 6.72 32.04
C ASP A 307 -14.99 6.14 30.69
N VAL A 308 -14.14 6.21 29.64
CA VAL A 308 -14.54 5.86 28.28
C VAL A 308 -13.34 5.61 27.37
N VAL A 309 -13.46 4.64 26.46
CA VAL A 309 -12.53 4.38 25.35
C VAL A 309 -13.10 4.98 24.07
N MET A 310 -12.29 5.71 23.32
CA MET A 310 -12.68 6.36 22.07
C MET A 310 -11.65 6.10 20.96
N PRO A 311 -12.09 5.69 19.76
CA PRO A 311 -11.21 5.55 18.61
C PRO A 311 -10.87 6.89 17.99
N ILE A 312 -9.69 6.99 17.38
CA ILE A 312 -9.42 7.99 16.36
C ILE A 312 -9.94 7.44 15.02
N PRO A 313 -10.93 8.08 14.40
CA PRO A 313 -11.55 7.52 13.20
C PRO A 313 -10.65 7.65 11.96
N ASP A 314 -10.64 6.68 11.05
CA ASP A 314 -11.52 5.49 10.99
C ASP A 314 -10.78 4.18 11.33
N SER A 315 -9.45 4.14 11.17
CA SER A 315 -8.60 2.92 11.22
C SER A 315 -8.49 2.28 12.59
N ALA A 316 -8.52 3.09 13.66
CA ALA A 316 -8.38 2.60 15.02
C ALA A 316 -9.65 1.98 15.64
N ARG A 317 -10.81 2.04 14.97
CA ARG A 317 -12.08 1.53 15.51
C ARG A 317 -12.03 0.07 15.98
N PRO A 318 -11.52 -0.89 15.18
CA PRO A 318 -11.47 -2.29 15.63
C PRO A 318 -10.63 -2.46 16.90
N SER A 319 -9.45 -1.83 16.94
CA SER A 319 -8.55 -1.91 18.10
C SER A 319 -9.18 -1.25 19.34
N ALA A 320 -9.78 -0.07 19.21
CA ALA A 320 -10.42 0.62 20.32
C ALA A 320 -11.65 -0.12 20.87
N MET A 321 -12.42 -0.74 19.99
CA MET A 321 -13.58 -1.55 20.37
C MET A 321 -13.13 -2.77 21.22
N GLU A 322 -12.06 -3.44 20.80
CA GLU A 322 -11.56 -4.58 21.54
C GLU A 322 -10.84 -4.17 22.85
N VAL A 323 -10.14 -3.03 22.86
CA VAL A 323 -9.61 -2.42 24.11
C VAL A 323 -10.73 -2.19 25.10
N ALA A 324 -11.82 -1.56 24.69
CA ALA A 324 -12.97 -1.28 25.55
C ALA A 324 -13.57 -2.54 26.13
N LYS A 325 -13.75 -3.56 25.29
CA LYS A 325 -14.29 -4.87 25.66
C LYS A 325 -13.40 -5.61 26.66
N VAL A 326 -12.08 -5.66 26.44
CA VAL A 326 -11.14 -6.37 27.33
C VAL A 326 -10.99 -5.67 28.67
N LEU A 327 -11.02 -4.34 28.70
CA LEU A 327 -10.91 -3.55 29.93
C LEU A 327 -12.25 -3.36 30.66
N ASP A 328 -13.37 -3.81 30.09
CA ASP A 328 -14.74 -3.59 30.60
C ASP A 328 -15.04 -2.11 30.83
N ILE A 329 -14.68 -1.27 29.84
CA ILE A 329 -14.92 0.18 29.83
C ILE A 329 -15.86 0.51 28.67
N ASP A 330 -16.74 1.53 28.86
CA ASP A 330 -17.65 1.98 27.80
C ASP A 330 -16.87 2.42 26.55
N TYR A 331 -17.31 1.93 25.38
CA TYR A 331 -16.86 2.41 24.06
C TYR A 331 -17.79 3.53 23.58
N ARG A 332 -17.20 4.66 23.14
CA ARG A 332 -17.94 5.79 22.57
C ARG A 332 -17.22 6.39 21.38
N GLU A 333 -17.97 6.85 20.40
CA GLU A 333 -17.46 7.66 19.28
C GLU A 333 -17.45 9.13 19.72
N GLY A 334 -16.30 9.63 20.18
CA GLY A 334 -16.14 11.03 20.62
C GLY A 334 -15.78 11.98 19.48
N PHE A 335 -15.22 11.46 18.40
CA PHE A 335 -14.84 12.23 17.22
C PHE A 335 -15.67 11.86 16.00
N PHE A 336 -16.10 12.88 15.25
CA PHE A 336 -16.84 12.70 14.01
C PHE A 336 -16.08 13.25 12.82
N LYS A 337 -15.80 12.39 11.82
CA LYS A 337 -15.10 12.75 10.60
C LYS A 337 -16.07 13.36 9.58
N ASN A 338 -15.74 14.54 9.08
CA ASN A 338 -16.50 15.12 7.99
C ASN A 338 -16.17 14.42 6.67
N ARG A 339 -17.11 13.58 6.18
CA ARG A 339 -16.95 12.79 4.94
C ARG A 339 -16.94 13.63 3.67
N TYR A 340 -17.38 14.88 3.73
CA TYR A 340 -17.47 15.80 2.60
C TYR A 340 -16.21 16.66 2.42
N VAL A 341 -15.29 16.62 3.39
CA VAL A 341 -13.98 17.27 3.27
C VAL A 341 -12.98 16.21 2.85
N GLY A 342 -12.57 16.24 1.59
CA GLY A 342 -11.53 15.37 1.04
C GLY A 342 -10.18 15.57 1.73
N ARG A 343 -9.19 14.71 1.44
CA ARG A 343 -7.81 14.98 1.84
C ARG A 343 -7.39 16.29 1.17
N THR A 344 -7.10 17.30 1.96
CA THR A 344 -6.40 18.49 1.45
C THR A 344 -5.03 18.04 1.01
N PHE A 345 -4.66 18.37 -0.26
CA PHE A 345 -3.29 18.24 -0.74
C PHE A 345 -2.33 18.75 0.33
N ILE A 346 -1.17 18.10 0.45
CA ILE A 346 -0.12 18.51 1.39
C ILE A 346 0.24 19.97 1.09
N MET A 347 -0.35 20.88 1.85
CA MET A 347 -0.05 22.30 1.75
C MET A 347 1.18 22.59 2.59
N PRO A 348 2.17 23.34 2.10
CA PRO A 348 3.32 23.72 2.89
C PRO A 348 2.89 24.66 4.02
N GLY A 349 3.37 24.40 5.25
CA GLY A 349 3.19 25.25 6.42
C GLY A 349 2.39 24.62 7.57
N GLN A 350 2.93 24.70 8.79
CA GLN A 350 2.32 24.14 10.01
C GLN A 350 0.93 24.75 10.33
N ALA A 351 0.74 26.06 10.09
CA ALA A 351 -0.52 26.74 10.38
C ALA A 351 -1.69 26.24 9.50
N VAL A 352 -1.41 25.89 8.25
CA VAL A 352 -2.41 25.35 7.31
C VAL A 352 -2.76 23.91 7.67
N ARG A 353 -1.80 23.11 8.12
CA ARG A 353 -2.03 21.74 8.61
C ARG A 353 -2.91 21.72 9.86
N LYS A 354 -2.70 22.64 10.82
CA LYS A 354 -3.55 22.79 12.03
C LYS A 354 -5.01 23.10 11.69
N LYS A 355 -5.25 23.96 10.72
CA LYS A 355 -6.61 24.29 10.25
C LYS A 355 -7.29 23.09 9.55
N SER A 356 -6.53 22.28 8.86
CA SER A 356 -6.99 21.12 8.08
C SER A 356 -7.54 19.99 8.97
N VAL A 357 -6.94 19.67 10.12
CA VAL A 357 -7.43 18.63 11.03
C VAL A 357 -8.77 19.04 11.65
N ARG A 358 -8.89 20.29 12.11
CA ARG A 358 -10.14 20.81 12.69
C ARG A 358 -11.31 20.88 11.69
N GLN A 359 -11.03 21.00 10.39
CA GLN A 359 -12.06 20.94 9.36
C GLN A 359 -12.55 19.52 9.07
N LYS A 360 -11.68 18.53 9.31
CA LYS A 360 -11.95 17.11 9.02
C LYS A 360 -12.53 16.34 10.19
N LEU A 361 -12.18 16.74 11.42
CA LEU A 361 -12.54 16.05 12.64
C LEU A 361 -13.21 17.00 13.61
N ASN A 362 -14.36 16.63 14.16
CA ASN A 362 -15.09 17.38 15.16
C ASN A 362 -15.25 16.56 16.44
N ALA A 363 -14.95 17.18 17.61
CA ALA A 363 -15.15 16.55 18.91
C ALA A 363 -16.55 16.86 19.45
N MET A 364 -17.26 15.84 19.93
CA MET A 364 -18.60 15.97 20.54
C MET A 364 -18.46 16.25 22.04
N SER A 365 -18.59 17.51 22.45
CA SER A 365 -18.37 17.93 23.85
C SER A 365 -19.16 17.13 24.89
N THR A 366 -20.32 16.60 24.55
CA THR A 366 -21.15 15.74 25.44
C THR A 366 -20.41 14.46 25.82
N GLU A 367 -19.55 13.95 24.94
CA GLU A 367 -18.80 12.73 25.18
C GLU A 367 -17.52 12.95 25.98
N PHE A 368 -16.97 14.18 25.98
CA PHE A 368 -15.70 14.51 26.63
C PHE A 368 -15.86 15.15 28.01
N LYS A 369 -16.90 15.96 28.21
CA LYS A 369 -17.00 16.86 29.36
C LYS A 369 -16.89 16.14 30.71
N GLY A 370 -15.87 16.49 31.49
CA GLY A 370 -15.59 15.97 32.84
C GLY A 370 -15.02 14.55 32.89
N LYS A 371 -14.83 13.90 31.74
CA LYS A 371 -14.40 12.50 31.65
C LYS A 371 -12.88 12.35 31.57
N HIS A 372 -12.35 11.24 32.09
CA HIS A 372 -11.06 10.70 31.73
C HIS A 372 -11.23 9.82 30.48
N VAL A 373 -10.68 10.25 29.37
CA VAL A 373 -10.83 9.56 28.08
C VAL A 373 -9.56 8.79 27.73
N LEU A 374 -9.72 7.55 27.27
CA LEU A 374 -8.68 6.74 26.65
C LEU A 374 -8.87 6.81 25.13
N LEU A 375 -8.03 7.60 24.47
CA LEU A 375 -8.01 7.71 23.00
C LEU A 375 -7.12 6.62 22.43
N VAL A 376 -7.63 5.84 21.47
CA VAL A 376 -6.90 4.79 20.79
C VAL A 376 -6.69 5.17 19.33
N ASP A 377 -5.44 5.21 18.89
CA ASP A 377 -5.06 5.42 17.48
C ASP A 377 -4.39 4.18 16.92
N ASP A 378 -4.31 4.06 15.59
CA ASP A 378 -3.57 2.97 14.96
C ASP A 378 -2.06 3.13 15.11
N SER A 379 -1.54 4.34 14.98
CA SER A 379 -0.11 4.66 15.04
C SER A 379 0.16 6.14 15.25
N ILE A 380 1.35 6.47 15.77
CA ILE A 380 1.83 7.84 15.91
C ILE A 380 3.12 7.99 15.10
N VAL A 381 3.09 8.83 14.05
CA VAL A 381 4.25 9.07 13.17
C VAL A 381 4.96 10.39 13.57
N ARG A 382 4.42 11.53 13.15
CA ARG A 382 4.98 12.87 13.44
C ARG A 382 4.45 13.48 14.75
N GLY A 383 3.43 12.94 15.35
CA GLY A 383 2.77 13.45 16.54
C GLY A 383 1.89 14.70 16.34
N THR A 384 2.01 15.41 15.21
CA THR A 384 1.24 16.64 14.95
C THR A 384 -0.27 16.41 15.00
N THR A 385 -0.76 15.35 14.39
CA THR A 385 -2.19 14.99 14.40
C THR A 385 -2.63 14.58 15.79
N SER A 386 -1.86 13.74 16.47
CA SER A 386 -2.16 13.24 17.82
C SER A 386 -2.22 14.37 18.84
N SER A 387 -1.27 15.32 18.80
CA SER A 387 -1.30 16.52 19.65
C SER A 387 -2.56 17.37 19.42
N GLN A 388 -2.96 17.58 18.15
CA GLN A 388 -4.18 18.32 17.84
C GLN A 388 -5.45 17.61 18.31
N ILE A 389 -5.50 16.29 18.23
CA ILE A 389 -6.61 15.47 18.72
C ILE A 389 -6.72 15.61 20.25
N ILE A 390 -5.59 15.55 20.95
CA ILE A 390 -5.54 15.75 22.41
C ILE A 390 -5.99 17.17 22.78
N GLU A 391 -5.53 18.21 22.08
CA GLU A 391 -6.00 19.59 22.26
C GLU A 391 -7.52 19.68 22.05
N MET A 392 -8.07 19.03 21.04
CA MET A 392 -9.52 19.02 20.76
C MET A 392 -10.30 18.31 21.87
N ALA A 393 -9.82 17.18 22.38
CA ALA A 393 -10.44 16.48 23.50
C ALA A 393 -10.47 17.35 24.77
N ARG A 394 -9.36 18.04 25.09
CA ARG A 394 -9.29 18.97 26.21
C ARG A 394 -10.22 20.17 26.02
N ALA A 395 -10.25 20.76 24.83
CA ALA A 395 -11.15 21.86 24.48
C ALA A 395 -12.63 21.45 24.54
N ALA A 396 -12.95 20.18 24.29
CA ALA A 396 -14.28 19.60 24.44
C ALA A 396 -14.63 19.29 25.91
N GLY A 397 -13.69 19.50 26.85
CA GLY A 397 -13.93 19.40 28.30
C GLY A 397 -13.46 18.08 28.94
N ALA A 398 -12.60 17.31 28.29
CA ALA A 398 -11.99 16.13 28.91
C ALA A 398 -11.20 16.54 30.16
N ARG A 399 -11.43 15.83 31.28
CA ARG A 399 -10.73 16.02 32.54
C ARG A 399 -9.30 15.49 32.47
N LYS A 400 -9.12 14.36 31.83
CA LYS A 400 -7.85 13.66 31.65
C LYS A 400 -7.85 12.95 30.29
N VAL A 401 -6.69 12.93 29.63
CA VAL A 401 -6.52 12.30 28.32
C VAL A 401 -5.35 11.30 28.36
N THR A 402 -5.67 10.02 28.29
CA THR A 402 -4.71 8.96 28.00
C THR A 402 -4.72 8.69 26.50
N PHE A 403 -3.56 8.59 25.89
CA PHE A 403 -3.43 8.26 24.47
C PHE A 403 -2.73 6.91 24.32
N ALA A 404 -3.32 6.00 23.53
CA ALA A 404 -2.77 4.68 23.28
C ALA A 404 -2.63 4.44 21.77
N SER A 405 -1.49 3.90 21.35
CA SER A 405 -1.19 3.52 19.98
C SER A 405 -1.23 2.00 19.82
N ALA A 406 -2.01 1.50 18.86
CA ALA A 406 -2.07 0.08 18.54
C ALA A 406 -0.82 -0.43 17.80
N ALA A 407 0.05 0.47 17.36
CA ALA A 407 1.38 0.16 16.85
C ALA A 407 2.47 0.59 17.82
N PRO A 408 3.65 -0.04 17.77
CA PRO A 408 4.84 0.38 18.50
C PRO A 408 5.32 1.77 18.10
N PRO A 409 6.26 2.40 18.86
CA PRO A 409 6.87 3.65 18.46
C PRO A 409 7.58 3.54 17.11
N ILE A 410 7.23 4.39 16.15
CA ILE A 410 7.88 4.44 14.84
C ILE A 410 9.16 5.28 15.00
N ARG A 411 10.31 4.60 14.95
CA ARG A 411 11.63 5.19 15.24
C ARG A 411 12.51 5.36 14.00
N HIS A 412 12.22 4.61 12.94
CA HIS A 412 13.06 4.53 11.74
C HIS A 412 12.24 4.78 10.47
N PRO A 413 12.84 5.34 9.40
CA PRO A 413 12.18 5.52 8.12
C PRO A 413 11.75 4.17 7.53
N HIS A 414 10.68 4.18 6.76
CA HIS A 414 10.27 3.01 5.98
C HIS A 414 10.69 3.18 4.53
N VAL A 415 11.52 2.26 4.02
CA VAL A 415 12.12 2.38 2.68
C VAL A 415 11.46 1.50 1.61
N TYR A 416 10.41 0.74 1.96
CA TYR A 416 9.76 -0.23 1.09
C TYR A 416 8.42 0.23 0.50
N GLY A 417 8.27 1.53 0.28
CA GLY A 417 7.12 2.09 -0.41
C GLY A 417 6.01 2.68 0.48
N ILE A 418 6.30 2.92 1.78
CA ILE A 418 5.45 3.76 2.64
C ILE A 418 6.18 5.08 2.88
N ASN A 419 5.47 6.18 2.78
CA ASN A 419 6.03 7.48 3.11
C ASN A 419 6.02 7.69 4.63
N ILE A 420 6.86 6.95 5.35
CA ILE A 420 7.24 7.25 6.71
C ILE A 420 8.47 8.15 6.62
N PRO A 421 8.40 9.36 7.19
CA PRO A 421 9.37 10.42 6.93
C PRO A 421 10.76 10.09 7.47
N THR A 422 11.69 11.02 7.21
CA THR A 422 13.05 10.98 7.76
C THR A 422 13.04 10.94 9.30
N GLU A 423 14.11 10.45 9.89
CA GLU A 423 14.25 10.31 11.35
C GLU A 423 13.95 11.61 12.09
N SER A 424 14.37 12.75 11.54
CA SER A 424 14.15 14.08 12.13
C SER A 424 12.67 14.46 12.29
N GLU A 425 11.79 13.93 11.46
CA GLU A 425 10.35 14.17 11.49
C GLU A 425 9.57 13.14 12.37
N LEU A 426 10.22 12.04 12.77
CA LEU A 426 9.59 11.01 13.60
C LEU A 426 9.57 11.46 15.07
N ILE A 427 8.38 11.51 15.68
CA ILE A 427 8.28 11.96 17.09
C ILE A 427 9.01 11.01 18.05
N ALA A 428 9.08 9.71 17.72
CA ALA A 428 9.68 8.69 18.58
C ALA A 428 11.18 8.49 18.34
N HIS A 429 11.78 9.11 17.28
CA HIS A 429 13.21 8.99 17.06
C HIS A 429 14.01 9.71 18.14
N GLY A 430 14.93 8.98 18.80
CA GLY A 430 15.80 9.52 19.85
C GLY A 430 15.10 9.97 21.13
N ARG A 431 13.79 9.65 21.31
CA ARG A 431 13.02 10.09 22.50
C ARG A 431 12.45 8.91 23.27
N THR A 432 12.34 9.13 24.57
CA THR A 432 11.64 8.23 25.51
C THR A 432 10.12 8.44 25.45
N ILE A 433 9.34 7.45 25.88
CA ILE A 433 7.87 7.56 25.92
C ILE A 433 7.40 8.73 26.81
N PRO A 434 7.99 9.01 27.99
CA PRO A 434 7.64 10.20 28.78
C PRO A 434 7.85 11.53 28.04
N GLU A 435 8.96 11.69 27.32
CA GLU A 435 9.23 12.89 26.52
C GLU A 435 8.22 13.05 25.38
N ILE A 436 7.84 11.95 24.71
CA ILE A 436 6.80 11.98 23.68
C ILE A 436 5.45 12.35 24.29
N CYS A 437 5.11 11.80 25.47
CA CYS A 437 3.88 12.10 26.20
C CYS A 437 3.75 13.61 26.51
N GLU A 438 4.82 14.22 26.98
CA GLU A 438 4.90 15.66 27.24
C GLU A 438 4.71 16.47 25.96
N LEU A 439 5.41 16.11 24.88
CA LEU A 439 5.30 16.78 23.57
C LEU A 439 3.89 16.70 22.98
N LEU A 440 3.19 15.59 23.17
CA LEU A 440 1.82 15.41 22.70
C LEU A 440 0.80 16.16 23.58
N GLY A 441 1.15 16.45 24.86
CA GLY A 441 0.26 17.05 25.84
C GLY A 441 -0.77 16.07 26.42
N ALA A 442 -0.49 14.77 26.41
CA ALA A 442 -1.30 13.74 27.04
C ALA A 442 -0.95 13.61 28.54
N ASP A 443 -1.88 13.06 29.33
CA ASP A 443 -1.61 12.74 30.75
C ASP A 443 -0.89 11.39 30.88
N HIS A 444 -1.17 10.46 29.97
CA HIS A 444 -0.48 9.19 29.81
C HIS A 444 -0.36 8.83 28.34
N LEU A 445 0.74 8.19 27.97
CA LEU A 445 0.98 7.67 26.63
C LEU A 445 1.41 6.21 26.72
N ILE A 446 0.73 5.34 25.98
CA ILE A 446 0.98 3.91 25.95
C ILE A 446 1.12 3.49 24.49
N TYR A 447 2.17 2.73 24.19
CA TYR A 447 2.38 2.11 22.90
C TYR A 447 2.23 0.60 23.02
N GLN A 448 1.83 -0.02 21.92
CA GLN A 448 1.95 -1.45 21.73
C GLN A 448 3.43 -1.85 21.74
N GLU A 449 3.73 -3.05 22.23
CA GLU A 449 5.07 -3.65 22.10
C GLU A 449 5.25 -4.30 20.71
N VAL A 450 6.51 -4.37 20.24
CA VAL A 450 6.82 -4.94 18.90
C VAL A 450 6.43 -6.40 18.82
N GLU A 451 6.73 -7.17 19.85
CA GLU A 451 6.43 -8.59 19.96
C GLU A 451 4.92 -8.86 19.99
N ASP A 452 4.15 -7.97 20.61
CA ASP A 452 2.69 -8.06 20.66
C ASP A 452 2.05 -7.69 19.31
N LEU A 453 2.60 -6.72 18.58
CA LEU A 453 2.18 -6.43 17.22
C LEU A 453 2.45 -7.63 16.30
N GLU A 454 3.66 -8.15 16.32
CA GLU A 454 4.03 -9.33 15.54
C GLU A 454 3.11 -10.51 15.85
N ALA A 455 2.94 -10.84 17.12
CA ALA A 455 2.06 -11.92 17.54
C ALA A 455 0.60 -11.68 17.15
N ALA A 456 0.08 -10.44 17.23
CA ALA A 456 -1.29 -10.13 16.82
C ALA A 456 -1.54 -10.42 15.33
N ILE A 457 -0.54 -10.26 14.48
CA ILE A 457 -0.62 -10.59 13.07
C ILE A 457 -0.42 -12.11 12.89
N MET A 458 0.65 -12.66 13.44
CA MET A 458 1.04 -14.07 13.26
C MET A 458 0.01 -15.07 13.80
N ASP A 459 -0.68 -14.76 14.89
CA ASP A 459 -1.75 -15.62 15.46
C ASP A 459 -2.98 -15.75 14.54
N GLY A 460 -3.07 -14.95 13.47
CA GLY A 460 -4.12 -15.02 12.46
C GLY A 460 -3.81 -15.95 11.29
N GLN A 461 -2.63 -16.59 11.28
CA GLN A 461 -2.24 -17.47 10.19
C GLN A 461 -3.15 -18.69 10.08
N THR A 462 -3.45 -19.04 8.83
CA THR A 462 -4.17 -20.27 8.49
C THR A 462 -3.20 -21.28 7.84
N ASP A 463 -3.40 -21.56 6.54
CA ASP A 463 -2.60 -22.54 5.79
C ASP A 463 -1.27 -21.97 5.27
N GLN A 464 -1.24 -20.67 4.96
CA GLN A 464 -0.04 -19.99 4.47
C GLN A 464 0.75 -19.44 5.67
N ARG A 465 1.94 -19.97 5.90
CA ARG A 465 2.82 -19.51 6.98
C ARG A 465 3.70 -18.35 6.51
N LEU A 466 3.75 -17.29 7.33
CA LEU A 466 4.73 -16.23 7.20
C LEU A 466 6.08 -16.71 7.79
N ASP A 467 7.18 -16.32 7.14
CA ASP A 467 8.54 -16.51 7.69
C ASP A 467 8.89 -15.42 8.70
N GLY A 468 8.15 -14.32 8.72
CA GLY A 468 8.27 -13.16 9.60
C GLY A 468 7.48 -11.99 9.06
N LEU A 469 7.78 -10.79 9.55
CA LEU A 469 7.21 -9.53 9.10
C LEU A 469 8.30 -8.50 8.82
N ASP A 470 8.05 -7.57 7.89
CA ASP A 470 8.81 -6.34 7.84
C ASP A 470 8.36 -5.43 8.99
N LEU A 471 9.23 -5.28 9.97
CA LEU A 471 9.07 -4.43 11.17
C LEU A 471 10.06 -3.25 11.16
N SER A 472 10.69 -2.98 10.02
CA SER A 472 11.84 -2.07 9.91
C SER A 472 11.60 -0.67 10.47
N CYS A 473 10.38 -0.11 10.33
CA CYS A 473 10.07 1.21 10.87
C CYS A 473 10.02 1.27 12.41
N PHE A 474 9.93 0.11 13.08
CA PHE A 474 9.96 0.01 14.54
C PHE A 474 11.36 -0.37 15.05
N THR A 475 12.02 -1.32 14.40
CA THR A 475 13.27 -1.96 14.85
C THR A 475 14.53 -1.37 14.23
N GLY A 476 14.45 -0.77 13.04
CA GLY A 476 15.61 -0.38 12.23
C GLY A 476 16.28 -1.54 11.48
N GLU A 477 15.73 -2.75 11.56
CA GLU A 477 16.22 -3.91 10.83
C GLU A 477 15.51 -4.03 9.49
N TYR A 478 16.25 -3.83 8.39
CA TYR A 478 15.71 -3.89 7.04
C TYR A 478 15.91 -5.26 6.43
N ILE A 479 14.80 -5.95 6.13
CA ILE A 479 14.78 -7.39 5.80
C ILE A 479 15.48 -7.75 4.48
N THR A 480 15.67 -6.81 3.55
CA THR A 480 16.42 -7.06 2.31
C THR A 480 17.92 -7.20 2.54
N GLY A 481 18.44 -6.70 3.66
CA GLY A 481 19.87 -6.73 4.01
C GLY A 481 20.76 -5.78 3.18
N THR A 482 20.16 -5.00 2.26
CA THR A 482 20.89 -4.11 1.34
C THR A 482 20.76 -2.63 1.70
N VAL A 483 19.92 -2.29 2.68
CA VAL A 483 19.73 -0.92 3.16
C VAL A 483 20.88 -0.53 4.09
N THR A 484 21.68 0.44 3.67
CA THR A 484 22.83 0.96 4.43
C THR A 484 22.53 2.32 5.07
N GLN A 485 23.31 2.74 6.05
CA GLN A 485 23.18 4.07 6.63
C GLN A 485 23.42 5.16 5.57
N GLU A 486 24.38 4.97 4.64
CA GLU A 486 24.61 5.88 3.53
C GLU A 486 23.36 6.08 2.66
N TYR A 487 22.62 5.01 2.41
CA TYR A 487 21.34 5.10 1.69
C TYR A 487 20.30 5.89 2.48
N LEU A 488 20.18 5.67 3.79
CA LEU A 488 19.24 6.39 4.64
C LEU A 488 19.57 7.89 4.71
N ASP A 489 20.84 8.24 4.85
CA ASP A 489 21.32 9.62 4.86
C ASP A 489 21.02 10.31 3.52
N TRP A 490 21.26 9.63 2.40
CA TRP A 490 20.94 10.15 1.07
C TRP A 490 19.43 10.37 0.86
N VAL A 491 18.60 9.46 1.38
CA VAL A 491 17.13 9.63 1.33
C VAL A 491 16.70 10.84 2.15
N ALA A 492 17.34 11.08 3.30
CA ALA A 492 17.08 12.24 4.15
C ALA A 492 17.41 13.55 3.42
N ASP A 493 18.61 13.65 2.85
CA ASP A 493 19.08 14.84 2.10
C ASP A 493 18.16 15.16 0.89
N ALA A 494 17.70 14.12 0.18
CA ALA A 494 16.82 14.26 -0.97
C ALA A 494 15.39 14.71 -0.62
N GLN A 495 14.96 14.60 0.64
CA GLN A 495 13.65 15.09 1.11
C GLN A 495 13.72 16.53 1.65
N GLU A 496 14.90 17.01 2.03
CA GLU A 496 15.13 18.38 2.52
C GLU A 496 15.40 19.38 1.37
N SER A 497 15.83 18.90 0.20
CA SER A 497 16.06 19.68 -1.03
C SER A 497 14.80 19.83 -1.89
#